data_a485f90bd011f4d53abea4e9f0923147
#
_entry.id   a485f90bd011f4d53abea4e9f0923147
#
_cell.length_a   1.000
_cell.length_b   1.000
_cell.length_c   1.000
_cell.angle_alpha   90.00
_cell.angle_beta   90.00
_cell.angle_gamma   90.00
#
_symmetry.space_group_name_H-M   'P 1'
#
loop_
_entity.id
_entity.type
_entity.pdbx_description
1 polymer ?
#
loop_
_entity_poly.entity_id
_entity_poly.type
_entity_poly.pdbx_seq_one_letter_code
_entity_poly.pdbx_strand_id
1 'polypeptide(L)'
;MTRVARNLLLFKEAQANAQNLRTNFYRRTCPNVETIVNQTTARFISRAPSLAAALLRMHFHDCFVRGCDGSVLLNSTGNSTAERDAIPNQSLRGFQVIDAVKTAVERQCPGRVSCADILALVARDAVSQINGPFWRVPLGRRDGNMSIANEALANLPPPSFNVTQLINSFAAQGLSVKDLVVLSGGHTIGVSHCSSFTTRIYNFTGRNDTDPSMDPNYVAALRRRCSPTDTTSIVQMDPGSFQDFDTDYYTLVRKRRGLFTTDAELLNNNETSAYVRLHSTSSQDSSFFRDFAESMVRMGRIGVLTGTAGQIRRICSVVN
;
A
#
# COMPACT_ATOMS: atom_id res chain seq x y z
N MET A 1 13.10 -32.60 -0.74
CA MET A 1 12.11 -31.74 -1.42
C MET A 1 12.85 -30.68 -2.20
N THR A 2 12.62 -30.58 -3.50
CA THR A 2 13.23 -29.54 -4.33
C THR A 2 12.66 -28.16 -3.98
N ARG A 3 13.43 -27.10 -4.17
CA ARG A 3 13.01 -25.69 -3.92
C ARG A 3 11.69 -25.34 -4.62
N VAL A 4 11.45 -25.91 -5.80
CA VAL A 4 10.21 -25.77 -6.58
C VAL A 4 9.01 -26.41 -5.88
N ALA A 5 9.17 -27.62 -5.35
CA ALA A 5 8.09 -28.34 -4.64
C ALA A 5 7.71 -27.60 -3.34
N ARG A 6 8.69 -27.02 -2.65
CA ARG A 6 8.47 -26.23 -1.42
C ARG A 6 7.71 -24.93 -1.73
N ASN A 7 8.08 -24.23 -2.81
CA ASN A 7 7.37 -23.02 -3.23
C ASN A 7 5.93 -23.32 -3.67
N LEU A 8 5.69 -24.44 -4.36
CA LEU A 8 4.35 -24.86 -4.78
C LEU A 8 3.45 -25.22 -3.58
N LEU A 9 4.03 -25.83 -2.53
CA LEU A 9 3.33 -26.15 -1.30
C LEU A 9 2.93 -24.89 -0.54
N LEU A 10 3.87 -23.96 -0.37
CA LEU A 10 3.63 -22.67 0.29
C LEU A 10 2.58 -21.85 -0.45
N PHE A 11 2.59 -21.88 -1.79
CA PHE A 11 1.59 -21.18 -2.61
C PHE A 11 0.18 -21.78 -2.43
N LYS A 12 0.08 -23.12 -2.38
CA LYS A 12 -1.20 -23.82 -2.13
C LYS A 12 -1.74 -23.55 -0.71
N GLU A 13 -0.87 -23.53 0.28
CA GLU A 13 -1.25 -23.20 1.67
C GLU A 13 -1.71 -21.75 1.80
N ALA A 14 -1.02 -20.81 1.15
CA ALA A 14 -1.42 -19.40 1.12
C ALA A 14 -2.79 -19.21 0.45
N GLN A 15 -3.06 -19.92 -0.67
CA GLN A 15 -4.37 -19.88 -1.32
C GLN A 15 -5.48 -20.50 -0.46
N ALA A 16 -5.21 -21.62 0.21
CA ALA A 16 -6.18 -22.26 1.14
C ALA A 16 -6.50 -21.35 2.32
N ASN A 17 -5.51 -20.66 2.88
CA ASN A 17 -5.71 -19.70 3.96
C ASN A 17 -6.54 -18.49 3.51
N ALA A 18 -6.32 -17.98 2.31
CA ALA A 18 -7.09 -16.86 1.75
C ALA A 18 -8.59 -17.18 1.57
N GLN A 19 -8.96 -18.45 1.38
CA GLN A 19 -10.35 -18.90 1.31
C GLN A 19 -11.08 -18.86 2.65
N ASN A 20 -10.36 -18.83 3.77
CA ASN A 20 -10.94 -18.75 5.12
C ASN A 20 -11.37 -17.31 5.50
N LEU A 21 -10.93 -16.29 4.75
CA LEU A 21 -11.37 -14.92 4.96
C LEU A 21 -12.82 -14.75 4.49
N ARG A 22 -13.63 -14.07 5.29
CA ARG A 22 -15.05 -13.79 4.98
C ARG A 22 -15.49 -12.44 5.51
N THR A 23 -16.41 -11.83 4.82
CA THR A 23 -17.16 -10.70 5.34
C THR A 23 -17.96 -11.17 6.57
N ASN A 24 -18.19 -10.32 7.54
CA ASN A 24 -18.88 -10.66 8.79
C ASN A 24 -18.17 -11.71 9.70
N PHE A 25 -16.85 -11.88 9.56
CA PHE A 25 -16.08 -12.84 10.37
C PHE A 25 -16.31 -12.63 11.88
N TYR A 26 -16.31 -11.38 12.32
CA TYR A 26 -16.48 -10.99 13.72
C TYR A 26 -17.95 -10.84 14.19
N ARG A 27 -18.94 -11.20 13.37
CA ARG A 27 -20.37 -10.99 13.68
C ARG A 27 -20.77 -11.48 15.08
N ARG A 28 -20.19 -12.57 15.57
CA ARG A 28 -20.51 -13.15 16.88
C ARG A 28 -19.55 -12.71 17.99
N THR A 29 -18.31 -12.38 17.67
CA THR A 29 -17.23 -12.14 18.64
C THR A 29 -16.93 -10.67 18.86
N CYS A 30 -17.20 -9.82 17.87
CA CYS A 30 -17.07 -8.36 17.93
C CYS A 30 -17.99 -7.70 16.87
N PRO A 31 -19.34 -7.70 17.06
CA PRO A 31 -20.29 -7.29 16.03
C PRO A 31 -20.11 -5.85 15.55
N ASN A 32 -19.59 -4.97 16.41
CA ASN A 32 -19.42 -3.54 16.13
C ASN A 32 -18.00 -3.18 15.62
N VAL A 33 -17.14 -4.16 15.30
CA VAL A 33 -15.74 -3.89 14.96
C VAL A 33 -15.60 -2.88 13.82
N GLU A 34 -16.34 -3.05 12.73
CA GLU A 34 -16.24 -2.13 11.58
C GLU A 34 -16.68 -0.71 11.94
N THR A 35 -17.71 -0.56 12.77
CA THR A 35 -18.16 0.75 13.26
C THR A 35 -17.10 1.42 14.14
N ILE A 36 -16.46 0.66 15.05
CA ILE A 36 -15.41 1.19 15.94
C ILE A 36 -14.21 1.66 15.12
N VAL A 37 -13.77 0.83 14.14
CA VAL A 37 -12.65 1.16 13.26
C VAL A 37 -12.97 2.42 12.46
N ASN A 38 -14.12 2.45 11.78
CA ASN A 38 -14.52 3.58 10.94
C ASN A 38 -14.59 4.89 11.75
N GLN A 39 -15.30 4.91 12.88
CA GLN A 39 -15.44 6.11 13.72
C GLN A 39 -14.09 6.60 14.26
N THR A 40 -13.19 5.68 14.61
CA THR A 40 -11.87 6.06 15.11
C THR A 40 -10.99 6.59 13.99
N THR A 41 -10.95 5.92 12.84
CA THR A 41 -10.22 6.37 11.65
C THR A 41 -10.71 7.74 11.18
N ALA A 42 -12.03 7.94 11.08
CA ALA A 42 -12.63 9.20 10.66
C ALA A 42 -12.19 10.40 11.51
N ARG A 43 -12.03 10.24 12.83
CA ARG A 43 -11.54 11.32 13.71
C ARG A 43 -10.11 11.75 13.40
N PHE A 44 -9.25 10.85 12.91
CA PHE A 44 -7.90 11.20 12.51
C PHE A 44 -7.88 11.81 11.11
N ILE A 45 -8.61 11.22 10.16
CA ILE A 45 -8.64 11.70 8.77
C ILE A 45 -9.29 13.09 8.69
N SER A 46 -10.37 13.37 9.44
CA SER A 46 -10.99 14.70 9.46
C SER A 46 -10.05 15.81 9.93
N ARG A 47 -9.04 15.49 10.76
CA ARG A 47 -8.04 16.44 11.25
C ARG A 47 -6.79 16.50 10.38
N ALA A 48 -6.47 15.43 9.70
CA ALA A 48 -5.28 15.27 8.87
C ALA A 48 -5.57 14.35 7.68
N PRO A 49 -6.25 14.86 6.61
CA PRO A 49 -6.62 14.05 5.43
C PRO A 49 -5.43 13.37 4.75
N SER A 50 -4.24 13.95 4.81
CA SER A 50 -3.00 13.38 4.28
C SER A 50 -2.60 12.03 4.90
N LEU A 51 -3.15 11.67 6.08
CA LEU A 51 -2.95 10.36 6.68
C LEU A 51 -3.59 9.22 5.86
N ALA A 52 -4.59 9.50 5.03
CA ALA A 52 -5.23 8.47 4.22
C ALA A 52 -4.23 7.76 3.30
N ALA A 53 -3.40 8.51 2.59
CA ALA A 53 -2.34 7.94 1.74
C ALA A 53 -1.34 7.11 2.55
N ALA A 54 -0.94 7.60 3.73
CA ALA A 54 0.00 6.89 4.59
C ALA A 54 -0.55 5.55 5.10
N LEU A 55 -1.83 5.50 5.47
CA LEU A 55 -2.51 4.30 5.95
C LEU A 55 -2.75 3.29 4.83
N LEU A 56 -3.14 3.75 3.64
CA LEU A 56 -3.25 2.92 2.44
C LEU A 56 -1.90 2.28 2.11
N ARG A 57 -0.83 3.08 2.08
CA ARG A 57 0.52 2.61 1.80
C ARG A 57 1.03 1.64 2.87
N MET A 58 0.70 1.85 4.15
CA MET A 58 1.09 0.94 5.23
C MET A 58 0.48 -0.45 5.02
N HIS A 59 -0.76 -0.54 4.57
CA HIS A 59 -1.39 -1.83 4.26
C HIS A 59 -0.74 -2.52 3.04
N PHE A 60 -0.36 -1.76 2.00
CA PHE A 60 0.40 -2.31 0.87
C PHE A 60 1.76 -2.84 1.33
N HIS A 61 2.50 -2.10 2.15
CA HIS A 61 3.80 -2.51 2.67
C HIS A 61 3.70 -3.77 3.56
N ASP A 62 2.65 -3.90 4.36
CA ASP A 62 2.38 -5.12 5.11
C ASP A 62 2.21 -6.32 4.17
N CYS A 63 1.28 -6.20 3.22
CA CYS A 63 0.88 -7.31 2.36
C CYS A 63 2.00 -7.81 1.44
N PHE A 64 2.88 -6.92 0.97
CA PHE A 64 3.93 -7.27 0.00
C PHE A 64 5.19 -7.88 0.62
N VAL A 65 5.37 -7.85 1.94
CA VAL A 65 6.58 -8.36 2.59
C VAL A 65 6.40 -9.81 3.05
N ARG A 66 5.56 -10.05 4.03
CA ARG A 66 5.29 -11.39 4.58
C ARG A 66 3.85 -11.87 4.34
N GLY A 67 3.08 -11.09 3.60
CA GLY A 67 1.64 -11.18 3.47
C GLY A 67 0.93 -10.27 4.46
N CYS A 68 -0.39 -10.17 4.35
CA CYS A 68 -1.18 -9.29 5.18
C CYS A 68 -1.33 -9.86 6.61
N ASP A 69 -0.26 -9.80 7.40
CA ASP A 69 -0.15 -10.39 8.73
C ASP A 69 0.17 -9.37 9.85
N GLY A 70 0.19 -8.09 9.51
CA GLY A 70 0.46 -7.00 10.43
C GLY A 70 1.92 -6.93 10.90
N SER A 71 2.86 -7.61 10.23
CA SER A 71 4.28 -7.63 10.62
C SER A 71 4.95 -6.27 10.53
N VAL A 72 4.53 -5.41 9.61
CA VAL A 72 5.02 -4.02 9.46
C VAL A 72 4.79 -3.18 10.74
N LEU A 73 3.86 -3.57 11.59
CA LEU A 73 3.52 -2.85 12.82
C LEU A 73 4.46 -3.16 13.99
N LEU A 74 5.21 -4.26 13.92
CA LEU A 74 6.10 -4.69 15.00
C LEU A 74 7.29 -3.76 15.17
N ASN A 75 7.68 -3.52 16.43
CA ASN A 75 8.91 -2.80 16.76
C ASN A 75 10.13 -3.72 16.60
N SER A 76 11.29 -3.12 16.32
CA SER A 76 12.57 -3.78 16.44
C SER A 76 12.83 -4.23 17.89
N THR A 77 13.57 -5.31 18.02
CA THR A 77 14.05 -5.84 19.30
C THR A 77 15.58 -5.80 19.32
N GLY A 78 16.19 -6.09 20.47
CA GLY A 78 17.66 -6.11 20.58
C GLY A 78 18.36 -7.09 19.61
N ASN A 79 17.61 -8.08 19.09
CA ASN A 79 18.15 -9.15 18.24
C ASN A 79 17.66 -9.10 16.80
N SER A 80 16.71 -8.22 16.44
CA SER A 80 16.13 -8.16 15.11
C SER A 80 15.64 -6.75 14.75
N THR A 81 16.07 -6.25 13.59
CA THR A 81 15.54 -5.02 13.00
C THR A 81 14.24 -5.35 12.25
N ALA A 82 13.15 -4.72 12.67
CA ALA A 82 11.83 -4.92 12.11
C ALA A 82 11.66 -4.23 10.74
N GLU A 83 10.65 -4.67 9.99
CA GLU A 83 10.27 -4.09 8.70
C GLU A 83 10.07 -2.58 8.75
N ARG A 84 9.42 -2.06 9.82
CA ARG A 84 9.14 -0.62 9.98
C ARG A 84 10.38 0.26 9.96
N ASP A 85 11.54 -0.28 10.36
CA ASP A 85 12.82 0.43 10.42
C ASP A 85 13.64 0.26 9.14
N ALA A 86 13.18 -0.56 8.18
CA ALA A 86 13.77 -0.66 6.85
C ALA A 86 13.64 0.67 6.08
N ILE A 87 14.63 0.98 5.24
CA ILE A 87 14.68 2.23 4.46
C ILE A 87 13.34 2.57 3.77
N PRO A 88 12.67 1.67 3.03
CA PRO A 88 11.40 2.00 2.37
C PRO A 88 10.26 2.30 3.36
N ASN A 89 10.38 1.87 4.62
CA ASN A 89 9.36 2.01 5.65
C ASN A 89 9.57 3.19 6.59
N GLN A 90 10.76 3.79 6.63
CA GLN A 90 11.07 4.95 7.49
C GLN A 90 10.17 6.16 7.23
N SER A 91 9.61 6.27 6.03
CA SER A 91 8.63 7.30 5.66
C SER A 91 7.18 6.92 5.94
N LEU A 92 6.87 5.71 6.42
CA LEU A 92 5.52 5.33 6.84
C LEU A 92 5.07 6.19 8.01
N ARG A 93 3.80 6.57 8.00
CA ARG A 93 3.14 7.36 9.05
C ARG A 93 1.77 6.77 9.33
N GLY A 94 1.19 7.09 10.49
CA GLY A 94 -0.14 6.64 10.85
C GLY A 94 -0.17 5.47 11.85
N PHE A 95 0.97 5.01 12.37
CA PHE A 95 1.02 3.95 13.41
C PHE A 95 0.15 4.28 14.61
N GLN A 96 0.13 5.57 15.04
CA GLN A 96 -0.72 6.03 16.13
C GLN A 96 -2.23 5.88 15.86
N VAL A 97 -2.64 5.87 14.58
CA VAL A 97 -4.04 5.62 14.20
C VAL A 97 -4.37 4.14 14.45
N ILE A 98 -3.47 3.24 14.03
CA ILE A 98 -3.63 1.80 14.27
C ILE A 98 -3.70 1.51 15.78
N ASP A 99 -2.80 2.09 16.57
CA ASP A 99 -2.78 1.93 18.03
C ASP A 99 -4.07 2.44 18.69
N ALA A 100 -4.57 3.59 18.25
CA ALA A 100 -5.83 4.15 18.75
C ALA A 100 -7.04 3.26 18.39
N VAL A 101 -7.08 2.75 17.16
CA VAL A 101 -8.12 1.81 16.71
C VAL A 101 -8.03 0.51 17.51
N LYS A 102 -6.82 -0.06 17.65
CA LYS A 102 -6.61 -1.29 18.44
C LYS A 102 -7.07 -1.10 19.87
N THR A 103 -6.70 0.00 20.50
CA THR A 103 -7.14 0.34 21.87
C THR A 103 -8.67 0.42 21.98
N ALA A 104 -9.33 1.05 21.01
CA ALA A 104 -10.79 1.17 21.00
C ALA A 104 -11.48 -0.19 20.83
N VAL A 105 -10.93 -1.05 19.97
CA VAL A 105 -11.44 -2.40 19.73
C VAL A 105 -11.22 -3.30 20.95
N GLU A 106 -10.03 -3.26 21.59
CA GLU A 106 -9.72 -4.09 22.77
C GLU A 106 -10.61 -3.75 23.98
N ARG A 107 -11.08 -2.50 24.11
CA ARG A 107 -12.04 -2.13 25.17
C ARG A 107 -13.38 -2.84 25.05
N GLN A 108 -13.84 -3.16 23.85
CA GLN A 108 -15.13 -3.81 23.62
C GLN A 108 -15.00 -5.32 23.34
N CYS A 109 -13.92 -5.72 22.70
CA CYS A 109 -13.71 -7.08 22.21
C CYS A 109 -12.29 -7.58 22.52
N PRO A 110 -11.90 -7.71 23.80
CA PRO A 110 -10.51 -8.00 24.19
C PRO A 110 -9.99 -9.30 23.57
N GLY A 111 -8.85 -9.24 22.89
CA GLY A 111 -8.16 -10.38 22.28
C GLY A 111 -8.93 -11.06 21.14
N ARG A 112 -9.84 -10.36 20.46
CA ARG A 112 -10.67 -10.95 19.39
C ARG A 112 -10.24 -10.54 17.99
N VAL A 113 -9.81 -9.30 17.79
CA VAL A 113 -9.54 -8.73 16.45
C VAL A 113 -8.06 -8.57 16.24
N SER A 114 -7.55 -9.11 15.14
CA SER A 114 -6.12 -9.01 14.79
C SER A 114 -5.73 -7.60 14.36
N CYS A 115 -4.46 -7.27 14.51
CA CYS A 115 -3.87 -6.04 13.99
C CYS A 115 -3.87 -6.01 12.45
N ALA A 116 -3.70 -7.17 11.82
CA ALA A 116 -3.79 -7.34 10.37
C ALA A 116 -5.19 -6.97 9.83
N ASP A 117 -6.26 -7.41 10.49
CA ASP A 117 -7.62 -7.04 10.09
C ASP A 117 -7.92 -5.56 10.39
N ILE A 118 -7.40 -5.02 11.49
CA ILE A 118 -7.51 -3.58 11.79
C ILE A 118 -6.83 -2.76 10.70
N LEU A 119 -5.62 -3.12 10.27
CA LEU A 119 -4.89 -2.42 9.23
C LEU A 119 -5.65 -2.41 7.90
N ALA A 120 -6.22 -3.55 7.49
CA ALA A 120 -7.02 -3.66 6.28
C ALA A 120 -8.32 -2.81 6.34
N LEU A 121 -8.98 -2.78 7.49
CA LEU A 121 -10.18 -1.95 7.71
C LEU A 121 -9.83 -0.46 7.72
N VAL A 122 -8.76 -0.07 8.40
CA VAL A 122 -8.28 1.31 8.46
C VAL A 122 -7.91 1.82 7.06
N ALA A 123 -7.25 1.02 6.24
CA ALA A 123 -6.92 1.39 4.86
C ALA A 123 -8.18 1.67 4.02
N ARG A 124 -9.22 0.79 4.12
CA ARG A 124 -10.51 1.00 3.47
C ARG A 124 -11.19 2.29 3.94
N ASP A 125 -11.27 2.46 5.26
CA ASP A 125 -11.98 3.59 5.86
C ASP A 125 -11.26 4.92 5.55
N ALA A 126 -9.94 4.94 5.57
CA ALA A 126 -9.14 6.11 5.23
C ALA A 126 -9.38 6.59 3.79
N VAL A 127 -9.38 5.67 2.82
CA VAL A 127 -9.69 5.98 1.42
C VAL A 127 -11.13 6.48 1.26
N SER A 128 -12.08 5.81 1.91
CA SER A 128 -13.50 6.19 1.85
C SER A 128 -13.79 7.57 2.46
N GLN A 129 -13.00 8.03 3.45
CA GLN A 129 -13.17 9.36 4.07
C GLN A 129 -12.69 10.52 3.18
N ILE A 130 -11.97 10.23 2.10
CA ILE A 130 -11.45 11.22 1.14
C ILE A 130 -11.99 10.95 -0.27
N ASN A 131 -13.28 10.70 -0.36
CA ASN A 131 -14.08 10.49 -1.58
C ASN A 131 -13.73 9.23 -2.39
N GLY A 132 -12.86 8.36 -1.90
CA GLY A 132 -12.52 7.11 -2.56
C GLY A 132 -13.57 6.01 -2.37
N PRO A 133 -13.37 4.85 -3.04
CA PRO A 133 -14.32 3.75 -2.98
C PRO A 133 -14.40 3.11 -1.60
N PHE A 134 -15.60 2.66 -1.28
CA PHE A 134 -15.81 1.74 -0.16
C PHE A 134 -15.85 0.30 -0.68
N TRP A 135 -15.18 -0.61 0.02
CA TRP A 135 -15.25 -2.06 -0.28
C TRP A 135 -15.46 -2.91 0.97
N ARG A 136 -16.09 -4.06 0.77
CA ARG A 136 -16.22 -5.05 1.83
C ARG A 136 -14.88 -5.76 2.04
N VAL A 137 -14.30 -5.60 3.22
CA VAL A 137 -13.04 -6.25 3.59
C VAL A 137 -13.32 -7.66 4.09
N PRO A 138 -12.83 -8.72 3.43
CA PRO A 138 -12.83 -10.06 4.01
C PRO A 138 -11.91 -10.09 5.23
N LEU A 139 -12.40 -10.56 6.38
CA LEU A 139 -11.75 -10.57 7.69
C LEU A 139 -11.46 -12.00 8.14
N GLY A 140 -10.62 -12.15 9.16
CA GLY A 140 -10.21 -13.43 9.72
C GLY A 140 -8.70 -13.66 9.65
N ARG A 141 -7.94 -12.62 9.29
CA ARG A 141 -6.47 -12.64 9.34
C ARG A 141 -6.01 -12.77 10.78
N ARG A 142 -4.84 -13.36 10.94
CA ARG A 142 -4.13 -13.40 12.21
C ARG A 142 -2.79 -12.69 12.08
N ASP A 143 -2.25 -12.28 13.19
CA ASP A 143 -1.02 -11.51 13.27
C ASP A 143 0.20 -12.42 13.20
N GLY A 144 1.18 -12.03 12.41
CA GLY A 144 2.52 -12.63 12.41
C GLY A 144 3.26 -12.35 13.73
N ASN A 145 4.29 -13.12 13.97
CA ASN A 145 5.16 -13.00 15.13
C ASN A 145 6.61 -12.64 14.78
N MET A 146 6.85 -12.34 13.51
CA MET A 146 8.17 -12.01 12.94
C MET A 146 8.07 -10.76 12.07
N SER A 147 9.11 -9.92 12.10
CA SER A 147 9.26 -8.74 11.24
C SER A 147 10.75 -8.55 10.96
N ILE A 148 11.14 -8.50 9.69
CA ILE A 148 12.54 -8.51 9.27
C ILE A 148 12.79 -7.43 8.21
N ALA A 149 13.63 -6.44 8.54
CA ALA A 149 13.92 -5.31 7.66
C ALA A 149 14.44 -5.71 6.27
N ASN A 150 15.28 -6.74 6.18
CA ASN A 150 15.82 -7.21 4.90
C ASN A 150 14.74 -7.81 3.97
N GLU A 151 13.65 -8.34 4.52
CA GLU A 151 12.53 -8.82 3.69
C GLU A 151 11.76 -7.65 3.08
N ALA A 152 11.61 -6.54 3.80
CA ALA A 152 11.03 -5.32 3.23
C ALA A 152 11.89 -4.75 2.09
N LEU A 153 13.22 -4.79 2.22
CA LEU A 153 14.13 -4.37 1.14
C LEU A 153 14.06 -5.29 -0.09
N ALA A 154 13.82 -6.59 0.12
CA ALA A 154 13.81 -7.58 -0.96
C ALA A 154 12.46 -7.65 -1.70
N ASN A 155 11.34 -7.42 -1.02
CA ASN A 155 10.00 -7.73 -1.53
C ASN A 155 9.21 -6.49 -1.97
N LEU A 156 9.48 -5.30 -1.37
CA LEU A 156 8.81 -4.08 -1.79
C LEU A 156 9.36 -3.59 -3.14
N PRO A 157 8.51 -3.35 -4.14
CA PRO A 157 8.95 -2.80 -5.42
C PRO A 157 9.46 -1.35 -5.23
N PRO A 158 10.74 -1.08 -5.51
CA PRO A 158 11.26 0.28 -5.40
C PRO A 158 10.71 1.17 -6.53
N PRO A 159 10.68 2.49 -6.36
CA PRO A 159 10.14 3.45 -7.33
C PRO A 159 10.92 3.51 -8.66
N SER A 160 12.06 2.81 -8.73
CA SER A 160 12.94 2.73 -9.92
C SER A 160 12.70 1.50 -10.81
N PHE A 161 11.80 0.60 -10.44
CA PHE A 161 11.51 -0.60 -11.25
C PHE A 161 10.96 -0.24 -12.63
N ASN A 162 11.39 -1.00 -13.65
CA ASN A 162 10.76 -1.00 -14.97
C ASN A 162 9.49 -1.88 -14.99
N VAL A 163 8.73 -1.81 -16.09
CA VAL A 163 7.45 -2.51 -16.20
C VAL A 163 7.57 -4.03 -16.05
N THR A 164 8.63 -4.64 -16.57
CA THR A 164 8.86 -6.09 -16.43
C THR A 164 9.12 -6.48 -14.98
N GLN A 165 9.92 -5.70 -14.27
CA GLN A 165 10.19 -5.92 -12.84
C GLN A 165 8.92 -5.75 -12.00
N LEU A 166 8.08 -4.74 -12.31
CA LEU A 166 6.79 -4.52 -11.66
C LEU A 166 5.85 -5.70 -11.88
N ILE A 167 5.68 -6.14 -13.13
CA ILE A 167 4.83 -7.29 -13.47
C ILE A 167 5.28 -8.54 -12.70
N ASN A 168 6.58 -8.80 -12.67
CA ASN A 168 7.13 -9.95 -11.94
C ASN A 168 6.91 -9.83 -10.43
N SER A 169 7.09 -8.64 -9.85
CA SER A 169 6.85 -8.40 -8.42
C SER A 169 5.38 -8.63 -8.04
N PHE A 170 4.43 -8.11 -8.84
CA PHE A 170 3.01 -8.32 -8.59
C PHE A 170 2.58 -9.77 -8.83
N ALA A 171 3.09 -10.40 -9.88
CA ALA A 171 2.83 -11.82 -10.16
C ALA A 171 3.35 -12.74 -9.04
N ALA A 172 4.48 -12.42 -8.43
CA ALA A 172 5.00 -13.15 -7.27
C ALA A 172 4.05 -13.09 -6.05
N GLN A 173 3.22 -12.04 -5.96
CA GLN A 173 2.17 -11.89 -4.96
C GLN A 173 0.80 -12.41 -5.42
N GLY A 174 0.72 -13.05 -6.61
CA GLY A 174 -0.53 -13.56 -7.18
C GLY A 174 -1.46 -12.48 -7.73
N LEU A 175 -0.92 -11.30 -8.02
CA LEU A 175 -1.65 -10.17 -8.60
C LEU A 175 -1.39 -10.08 -10.12
N SER A 176 -2.42 -9.63 -10.86
CA SER A 176 -2.38 -9.49 -12.31
C SER A 176 -1.74 -8.15 -12.76
N VAL A 177 -1.50 -8.03 -14.07
CA VAL A 177 -1.08 -6.76 -14.70
C VAL A 177 -2.18 -5.69 -14.52
N LYS A 178 -3.45 -6.09 -14.54
CA LYS A 178 -4.55 -5.18 -14.22
C LYS A 178 -4.44 -4.69 -12.77
N ASP A 179 -4.16 -5.57 -11.81
CA ASP A 179 -3.98 -5.17 -10.41
C ASP A 179 -2.81 -4.19 -10.24
N LEU A 180 -1.72 -4.38 -10.97
CA LEU A 180 -0.58 -3.46 -10.97
C LEU A 180 -1.02 -2.04 -11.34
N VAL A 181 -1.65 -1.84 -12.51
CA VAL A 181 -2.03 -0.49 -12.95
C VAL A 181 -3.12 0.13 -12.07
N VAL A 182 -4.06 -0.70 -11.60
CA VAL A 182 -5.16 -0.26 -10.72
C VAL A 182 -4.64 0.18 -9.36
N LEU A 183 -3.78 -0.62 -8.71
CA LEU A 183 -3.23 -0.29 -7.39
C LEU A 183 -2.22 0.87 -7.46
N SER A 184 -1.51 1.04 -8.59
CA SER A 184 -0.70 2.25 -8.84
C SER A 184 -1.56 3.52 -8.82
N GLY A 185 -2.85 3.44 -9.15
CA GLY A 185 -3.80 4.54 -9.00
C GLY A 185 -3.94 5.09 -7.57
N GLY A 186 -3.48 4.34 -6.56
CA GLY A 186 -3.34 4.86 -5.19
C GLY A 186 -2.39 6.06 -5.08
N HIS A 187 -1.54 6.30 -6.10
CA HIS A 187 -0.70 7.51 -6.21
C HIS A 187 -1.50 8.79 -6.55
N THR A 188 -2.81 8.71 -6.71
CA THR A 188 -3.67 9.91 -6.79
C THR A 188 -3.67 10.69 -5.47
N ILE A 189 -3.30 10.05 -4.35
CA ILE A 189 -3.23 10.68 -3.04
C ILE A 189 -1.83 10.66 -2.44
N GLY A 190 -1.56 11.65 -1.59
CA GLY A 190 -0.34 11.69 -0.78
C GLY A 190 0.80 12.52 -1.34
N VAL A 191 1.96 12.32 -0.75
CA VAL A 191 3.18 13.06 -1.05
C VAL A 191 4.38 12.11 -1.15
N SER A 192 5.41 12.53 -1.89
CA SER A 192 6.69 11.82 -1.99
C SER A 192 7.84 12.72 -1.56
N HIS A 193 8.84 12.14 -0.90
CA HIS A 193 10.13 12.81 -0.70
C HIS A 193 10.88 12.98 -2.02
N CYS A 194 11.56 14.12 -2.18
CA CYS A 194 12.38 14.41 -3.36
C CYS A 194 13.39 13.29 -3.65
N SER A 195 14.00 12.71 -2.61
CA SER A 195 14.97 11.61 -2.73
C SER A 195 14.47 10.38 -3.48
N SER A 196 13.15 10.18 -3.56
CA SER A 196 12.56 9.01 -4.25
C SER A 196 12.61 9.11 -5.77
N PHE A 197 12.85 10.31 -6.35
CA PHE A 197 12.85 10.54 -7.79
C PHE A 197 13.94 11.54 -8.28
N THR A 198 14.83 12.03 -7.40
CA THR A 198 15.89 12.97 -7.79
C THR A 198 16.78 12.43 -8.91
N THR A 199 17.03 11.13 -8.97
CA THR A 199 17.77 10.50 -10.07
C THR A 199 17.13 10.76 -11.43
N ARG A 200 15.79 10.75 -11.53
CA ARG A 200 15.07 11.02 -12.78
C ARG A 200 15.25 12.45 -13.28
N ILE A 201 15.41 13.41 -12.39
CA ILE A 201 15.49 14.82 -12.76
C ILE A 201 16.92 15.36 -12.81
N TYR A 202 17.93 14.62 -12.32
CA TYR A 202 19.30 15.12 -12.25
C TYR A 202 20.38 14.20 -12.79
N ASN A 203 20.20 12.86 -12.73
CA ASN A 203 21.25 11.90 -13.05
C ASN A 203 20.69 10.55 -13.47
N PHE A 204 19.82 10.55 -14.49
CA PHE A 204 19.02 9.39 -14.87
C PHE A 204 19.88 8.23 -15.39
N THR A 205 20.83 8.51 -16.28
CA THR A 205 21.76 7.50 -16.81
C THR A 205 23.12 7.48 -16.13
N GLY A 206 23.32 8.27 -15.07
CA GLY A 206 24.63 8.46 -14.43
C GLY A 206 25.49 9.53 -15.07
N ARG A 207 24.96 10.31 -16.03
CA ARG A 207 25.70 11.33 -16.82
C ARG A 207 25.18 12.76 -16.60
N ASN A 208 24.61 13.03 -15.41
CA ASN A 208 24.00 14.32 -15.07
C ASN A 208 22.87 14.73 -16.04
N ASP A 209 22.09 13.77 -16.48
CA ASP A 209 21.01 13.92 -17.43
C ASP A 209 19.62 13.79 -16.76
N THR A 210 18.61 14.00 -17.56
CA THR A 210 17.20 13.92 -17.14
C THR A 210 16.54 12.75 -17.84
N ASP A 211 15.64 12.07 -17.14
CA ASP A 211 14.78 11.03 -17.70
C ASP A 211 13.97 11.58 -18.89
N PRO A 212 14.22 11.09 -20.14
CA PRO A 212 13.51 11.58 -21.32
C PRO A 212 12.02 11.23 -21.34
N SER A 213 11.58 10.31 -20.48
CA SER A 213 10.17 9.96 -20.36
C SER A 213 9.35 11.02 -19.58
N MET A 214 10.02 11.96 -18.88
CA MET A 214 9.32 13.03 -18.14
C MET A 214 9.04 14.25 -19.03
N ASP A 215 7.93 14.95 -18.72
CA ASP A 215 7.60 16.25 -19.29
C ASP A 215 8.66 17.31 -18.87
N PRO A 216 9.35 17.99 -19.82
CA PRO A 216 10.44 18.92 -19.49
C PRO A 216 9.99 20.10 -18.61
N ASN A 217 8.77 20.59 -18.77
CA ASN A 217 8.23 21.68 -17.96
C ASN A 217 7.98 21.22 -16.53
N TYR A 218 7.54 19.95 -16.37
CA TYR A 218 7.36 19.36 -15.06
C TYR A 218 8.70 19.14 -14.35
N VAL A 219 9.72 18.66 -15.07
CA VAL A 219 11.09 18.56 -14.55
C VAL A 219 11.59 19.92 -14.05
N ALA A 220 11.40 20.99 -14.83
CA ALA A 220 11.78 22.34 -14.41
C ALA A 220 11.03 22.79 -13.14
N ALA A 221 9.78 22.42 -13.01
CA ALA A 221 8.98 22.69 -11.79
C ALA A 221 9.50 21.91 -10.56
N LEU A 222 9.83 20.63 -10.74
CA LEU A 222 10.38 19.79 -9.68
C LEU A 222 11.75 20.26 -9.22
N ARG A 223 12.63 20.64 -10.14
CA ARG A 223 13.98 21.18 -9.83
C ARG A 223 13.94 22.45 -8.97
N ARG A 224 12.88 23.25 -9.08
CA ARG A 224 12.70 24.43 -8.19
C ARG A 224 12.37 24.04 -6.75
N ARG A 225 11.87 22.85 -6.51
CA ARG A 225 11.48 22.37 -5.16
C ARG A 225 12.48 21.38 -4.57
N CYS A 226 13.12 20.59 -5.41
CA CYS A 226 14.00 19.50 -5.02
C CYS A 226 15.42 19.78 -5.53
N SER A 227 16.39 19.99 -4.66
CA SER A 227 17.80 19.98 -5.04
C SER A 227 18.33 18.55 -5.24
N PRO A 228 19.49 18.34 -5.87
CA PRO A 228 20.04 17.00 -6.11
C PRO A 228 20.28 16.18 -4.84
N THR A 229 20.55 16.82 -3.72
CA THR A 229 20.87 16.19 -2.44
C THR A 229 19.73 16.31 -1.40
N ASP A 230 18.55 16.75 -1.85
CA ASP A 230 17.40 16.97 -0.96
C ASP A 230 16.78 15.64 -0.53
N THR A 231 16.81 15.37 0.77
CA THR A 231 16.24 14.18 1.38
C THR A 231 14.99 14.46 2.24
N THR A 232 14.65 15.72 2.43
CA THR A 232 13.61 16.15 3.39
C THR A 232 12.38 16.78 2.75
N SER A 233 12.56 17.53 1.66
CA SER A 233 11.44 18.17 0.98
C SER A 233 10.48 17.14 0.37
N ILE A 234 9.21 17.49 0.39
CA ILE A 234 8.13 16.67 -0.15
C ILE A 234 7.41 17.41 -1.29
N VAL A 235 6.89 16.63 -2.23
CA VAL A 235 6.02 17.09 -3.31
C VAL A 235 4.76 16.25 -3.35
N GLN A 236 3.68 16.84 -3.84
CA GLN A 236 2.40 16.15 -4.02
C GLN A 236 2.54 15.09 -5.12
N MET A 237 1.97 13.90 -4.88
CA MET A 237 1.88 12.84 -5.90
C MET A 237 0.96 13.30 -7.03
N ASP A 238 -0.15 13.93 -6.67
CA ASP A 238 -1.12 14.53 -7.57
C ASP A 238 -1.26 16.04 -7.24
N PRO A 239 -0.58 16.93 -7.96
CA PRO A 239 -0.64 18.34 -7.70
C PRO A 239 -2.03 18.93 -7.95
N GLY A 240 -2.71 19.31 -6.88
CA GLY A 240 -4.04 19.91 -6.91
C GLY A 240 -5.12 19.08 -6.22
N SER A 241 -5.02 17.76 -6.23
CA SER A 241 -6.00 16.84 -5.61
C SER A 241 -5.39 15.78 -4.69
N PHE A 242 -4.16 15.90 -4.26
CA PHE A 242 -3.41 14.89 -3.46
C PHE A 242 -4.07 14.44 -2.13
N GLN A 243 -5.20 15.02 -1.76
CA GLN A 243 -6.05 14.65 -0.61
C GLN A 243 -7.45 14.21 -1.04
N ASP A 244 -7.67 14.02 -2.33
CA ASP A 244 -8.93 13.59 -2.93
C ASP A 244 -8.67 12.32 -3.75
N PHE A 245 -9.42 11.27 -3.51
CA PHE A 245 -9.20 10.02 -4.24
C PHE A 245 -9.98 10.05 -5.54
N ASP A 246 -9.28 10.23 -6.66
CA ASP A 246 -9.84 10.43 -7.99
C ASP A 246 -9.05 9.72 -9.11
N THR A 247 -9.24 10.09 -10.37
CA THR A 247 -8.54 9.54 -11.54
C THR A 247 -7.43 10.44 -12.10
N ASP A 248 -7.16 11.58 -11.49
CA ASP A 248 -6.21 12.57 -12.04
C ASP A 248 -4.78 12.04 -12.11
N TYR A 249 -4.41 11.08 -11.27
CA TYR A 249 -3.16 10.33 -11.39
C TYR A 249 -2.92 9.80 -12.82
N TYR A 250 -3.94 9.19 -13.46
CA TYR A 250 -3.79 8.65 -14.82
C TYR A 250 -3.61 9.75 -15.86
N THR A 251 -4.23 10.91 -15.64
CA THR A 251 -4.02 12.11 -16.43
C THR A 251 -2.57 12.61 -16.34
N LEU A 252 -2.00 12.60 -15.13
CA LEU A 252 -0.59 12.97 -14.90
C LEU A 252 0.35 11.97 -15.57
N VAL A 253 0.13 10.66 -15.39
CA VAL A 253 0.93 9.62 -16.05
C VAL A 253 0.89 9.79 -17.58
N ARG A 254 -0.28 9.97 -18.17
CA ARG A 254 -0.44 10.20 -19.60
C ARG A 254 0.29 11.46 -20.09
N LYS A 255 0.31 12.53 -19.27
CA LYS A 255 1.06 13.77 -19.53
C LYS A 255 2.55 13.64 -19.23
N ARG A 256 3.05 12.46 -18.90
CA ARG A 256 4.44 12.19 -18.50
C ARG A 256 4.86 12.97 -17.24
N ARG A 257 3.95 13.08 -16.27
CA ARG A 257 4.13 13.79 -15.01
C ARG A 257 4.05 12.87 -13.77
N GLY A 258 4.05 11.57 -13.95
CA GLY A 258 4.25 10.62 -12.86
C GLY A 258 5.62 10.82 -12.21
N LEU A 259 5.68 10.85 -10.88
CA LEU A 259 6.91 11.16 -10.15
C LEU A 259 7.94 10.03 -10.26
N PHE A 260 7.51 8.78 -10.13
CA PHE A 260 8.39 7.63 -10.09
C PHE A 260 8.66 7.06 -11.48
N THR A 261 9.78 6.34 -11.64
CA THR A 261 9.99 5.53 -12.83
C THR A 261 8.84 4.54 -13.00
N THR A 262 8.40 3.91 -11.92
CA THR A 262 7.26 2.99 -11.93
C THR A 262 5.97 3.59 -12.48
N ASP A 263 5.71 4.88 -12.28
CA ASP A 263 4.55 5.57 -12.86
C ASP A 263 4.70 5.72 -14.39
N ALA A 264 5.87 6.14 -14.85
CA ALA A 264 6.15 6.30 -16.28
C ALA A 264 6.11 4.95 -17.01
N GLU A 265 6.59 3.89 -16.39
CA GLU A 265 6.64 2.53 -16.92
C GLU A 265 5.26 1.91 -17.19
N LEU A 266 4.20 2.43 -16.59
CA LEU A 266 2.83 2.03 -16.94
C LEU A 266 2.45 2.34 -18.40
N LEU A 267 3.19 3.23 -19.07
CA LEU A 267 3.00 3.52 -20.49
C LEU A 267 3.74 2.52 -21.42
N ASN A 268 4.64 1.72 -20.88
CA ASN A 268 5.52 0.81 -21.62
C ASN A 268 4.96 -0.63 -21.76
N ASN A 269 3.76 -0.90 -21.27
CA ASN A 269 3.05 -2.16 -21.49
C ASN A 269 1.66 -1.88 -22.07
N ASN A 270 1.20 -2.72 -23.01
CA ASN A 270 -0.06 -2.49 -23.74
C ASN A 270 -1.30 -2.47 -22.82
N GLU A 271 -1.37 -3.38 -21.85
CA GLU A 271 -2.51 -3.48 -20.93
C GLU A 271 -2.55 -2.29 -19.97
N THR A 272 -1.43 -1.97 -19.31
CA THR A 272 -1.35 -0.85 -18.37
C THR A 272 -1.55 0.49 -19.08
N SER A 273 -0.96 0.69 -20.26
CA SER A 273 -1.14 1.93 -21.02
C SER A 273 -2.56 2.11 -21.55
N ALA A 274 -3.25 1.02 -21.89
CA ALA A 274 -4.66 1.08 -22.27
C ALA A 274 -5.52 1.53 -21.08
N TYR A 275 -5.26 1.00 -19.88
CA TYR A 275 -5.95 1.40 -18.65
C TYR A 275 -5.70 2.89 -18.31
N VAL A 276 -4.44 3.33 -18.39
CA VAL A 276 -4.08 4.75 -18.20
C VAL A 276 -4.83 5.65 -19.19
N ARG A 277 -4.88 5.28 -20.48
CA ARG A 277 -5.62 6.06 -21.48
C ARG A 277 -7.11 6.13 -21.18
N LEU A 278 -7.72 5.02 -20.79
CA LEU A 278 -9.15 4.95 -20.45
C LEU A 278 -9.51 5.93 -19.34
N HIS A 279 -8.74 5.93 -18.25
CA HIS A 279 -9.03 6.70 -17.05
C HIS A 279 -8.46 8.13 -17.06
N SER A 280 -7.70 8.52 -18.10
CA SER A 280 -7.16 9.86 -18.25
C SER A 280 -8.03 10.80 -19.10
N THR A 281 -9.14 10.36 -19.66
CA THR A 281 -9.91 11.12 -20.68
C THR A 281 -11.28 11.58 -20.23
N SER A 282 -11.78 11.19 -19.07
CA SER A 282 -13.06 11.68 -18.54
C SER A 282 -13.49 10.96 -17.26
N SER A 283 -14.56 11.40 -16.65
CA SER A 283 -15.40 10.91 -15.54
C SER A 283 -15.59 9.36 -15.43
N GLN A 284 -14.53 8.57 -15.54
CA GLN A 284 -14.55 7.13 -15.38
C GLN A 284 -14.25 6.69 -13.93
N ASP A 285 -14.43 7.61 -12.96
CA ASP A 285 -14.16 7.35 -11.54
C ASP A 285 -14.88 6.10 -11.05
N SER A 286 -16.14 5.91 -11.45
CA SER A 286 -16.93 4.74 -11.02
C SER A 286 -16.32 3.39 -11.45
N SER A 287 -15.69 3.30 -12.63
CA SER A 287 -15.03 2.06 -13.08
C SER A 287 -13.68 1.87 -12.39
N PHE A 288 -12.89 2.91 -12.23
CA PHE A 288 -11.65 2.87 -11.45
C PHE A 288 -11.93 2.50 -10.00
N PHE A 289 -12.91 3.12 -9.36
CA PHE A 289 -13.26 2.86 -7.96
C PHE A 289 -13.67 1.40 -7.73
N ARG A 290 -14.46 0.83 -8.65
CA ARG A 290 -14.81 -0.59 -8.58
C ARG A 290 -13.57 -1.47 -8.73
N ASP A 291 -12.75 -1.22 -9.75
CA ASP A 291 -11.54 -1.99 -10.01
C ASP A 291 -10.55 -1.89 -8.86
N PHE A 292 -10.38 -0.69 -8.28
CA PHE A 292 -9.54 -0.47 -7.09
C PHE A 292 -10.04 -1.25 -5.88
N ALA A 293 -11.33 -1.20 -5.61
CA ALA A 293 -11.95 -1.97 -4.54
C ALA A 293 -11.69 -3.48 -4.70
N GLU A 294 -11.84 -4.02 -5.91
CA GLU A 294 -11.58 -5.44 -6.21
C GLU A 294 -10.09 -5.78 -6.05
N SER A 295 -9.19 -4.92 -6.54
CA SER A 295 -7.73 -5.13 -6.42
C SER A 295 -7.27 -5.05 -4.96
N MET A 296 -7.84 -4.14 -4.15
CA MET A 296 -7.58 -4.07 -2.70
C MET A 296 -8.05 -5.33 -1.97
N VAL A 297 -9.17 -5.93 -2.38
CA VAL A 297 -9.62 -7.22 -1.83
C VAL A 297 -8.65 -8.34 -2.20
N ARG A 298 -8.14 -8.36 -3.44
CA ARG A 298 -7.13 -9.35 -3.89
C ARG A 298 -5.82 -9.17 -3.14
N MET A 299 -5.31 -7.93 -3.05
CA MET A 299 -4.11 -7.62 -2.28
C MET A 299 -4.25 -8.03 -0.81
N GLY A 300 -5.39 -7.74 -0.19
CA GLY A 300 -5.68 -8.11 1.19
C GLY A 300 -5.76 -9.63 1.45
N ARG A 301 -5.58 -10.49 0.45
CA ARG A 301 -5.54 -11.95 0.58
C ARG A 301 -4.14 -12.53 0.46
N ILE A 302 -3.13 -11.70 0.20
CA ILE A 302 -1.74 -12.16 0.04
C ILE A 302 -1.23 -12.73 1.35
N GLY A 303 -0.72 -13.95 1.33
CA GLY A 303 0.04 -14.57 2.41
C GLY A 303 -0.62 -14.60 3.79
N VAL A 304 -1.96 -14.53 3.87
CA VAL A 304 -2.68 -14.40 5.14
C VAL A 304 -2.49 -15.60 6.06
N LEU A 305 -2.34 -15.34 7.35
CA LEU A 305 -2.42 -16.33 8.41
C LEU A 305 -3.88 -16.45 8.87
N THR A 306 -4.38 -17.68 9.04
CA THR A 306 -5.76 -17.94 9.50
C THR A 306 -5.83 -19.14 10.44
N GLY A 307 -7.00 -19.42 11.04
CA GLY A 307 -7.22 -20.57 11.91
C GLY A 307 -6.35 -20.53 13.16
N THR A 308 -5.39 -21.42 13.27
CA THR A 308 -4.44 -21.52 14.40
C THR A 308 -3.07 -20.91 14.09
N ALA A 309 -2.79 -20.53 12.83
CA ALA A 309 -1.54 -19.90 12.45
C ALA A 309 -1.47 -18.45 12.97
N GLY A 310 -0.30 -18.02 13.45
CA GLY A 310 -0.12 -16.68 14.02
C GLY A 310 -0.87 -16.48 15.35
N GLN A 311 -1.12 -15.22 15.70
CA GLN A 311 -1.70 -14.83 16.97
C GLN A 311 -2.75 -13.72 16.82
N ILE A 312 -3.34 -13.26 17.91
CA ILE A 312 -4.10 -12.01 18.01
C ILE A 312 -3.34 -11.12 18.99
N ARG A 313 -2.59 -10.16 18.48
CA ARG A 313 -1.81 -9.26 19.35
C ARG A 313 -2.74 -8.32 20.11
N ARG A 314 -2.44 -8.08 21.37
CA ARG A 314 -3.13 -7.08 22.20
C ARG A 314 -2.62 -5.67 21.94
N ILE A 315 -1.33 -5.55 21.62
CA ILE A 315 -0.64 -4.33 21.22
C ILE A 315 -0.01 -4.63 19.87
N CYS A 316 -0.31 -3.83 18.83
CA CYS A 316 0.09 -4.17 17.47
C CYS A 316 1.61 -4.12 17.25
N SER A 317 2.33 -3.39 18.08
CA SER A 317 3.79 -3.23 17.97
C SER A 317 4.60 -4.31 18.72
N VAL A 318 3.93 -5.25 19.41
CA VAL A 318 4.60 -6.26 20.28
C VAL A 318 3.97 -7.63 20.08
N VAL A 319 4.82 -8.65 20.00
CA VAL A 319 4.41 -10.07 20.04
C VAL A 319 3.89 -10.40 21.45
N ASN A 320 2.77 -11.17 21.57
CA ASN A 320 2.21 -11.55 22.87
C ASN A 320 3.14 -12.47 23.65
#